data_772ca63a596b2e5fcd2efe062f6956e9
#
_entry.id   772ca63a596b2e5fcd2efe062f6956e9
#
_cell.length_a   1.000
_cell.length_b   1.000
_cell.length_c   1.000
_cell.angle_alpha   90.00
_cell.angle_beta   90.00
_cell.angle_gamma   90.00
#
_symmetry.space_group_name_H-M   'P 1'
#
loop_
_entity.id
_entity.type
_entity.pdbx_description
1 polymer ?
#
loop_
_entity_poly.entity_id
_entity_poly.type
_entity_poly.pdbx_seq_one_letter_code
_entity_poly.pdbx_strand_id
1 'polypeptide(L)'
;MAKMFGIKPNQVHKFEPKGQEDTAEDKRTKFLVEFLDVALSANISDQVYTAKGFGAKREELLRAGTQELHILRRSLKGWENFVYEDETEVEWDDPGKGSKDKVNAVMDRNLNKIPPEWRGEIADFVRGQSSPDLD
;
A
#
# COMPACT_ATOMS: atom_id res chain seq x y z
N MET A 1 25.68 -1.89 -12.91
CA MET A 1 25.35 -2.22 -11.52
C MET A 1 24.58 -1.05 -10.89
N ALA A 2 23.41 -1.32 -10.37
CA ALA A 2 22.61 -0.27 -9.76
C ALA A 2 23.23 0.17 -8.43
N LYS A 3 23.36 1.48 -8.26
CA LYS A 3 23.78 2.02 -6.96
C LYS A 3 22.65 1.89 -5.96
N MET A 4 22.95 1.51 -4.75
CA MET A 4 22.00 1.51 -3.66
C MET A 4 22.11 2.82 -2.89
N PHE A 5 20.97 3.41 -2.62
CA PHE A 5 20.89 4.67 -1.86
C PHE A 5 20.17 4.43 -0.55
N GLY A 6 20.48 5.25 0.43
CA GLY A 6 19.73 5.24 1.68
C GLY A 6 18.29 5.66 1.45
N ILE A 7 17.40 5.15 2.29
CA ILE A 7 15.98 5.52 2.28
C ILE A 7 15.77 6.64 3.28
N LYS A 8 15.27 7.78 2.79
CA LYS A 8 14.95 8.90 3.69
C LYS A 8 13.68 8.59 4.48
N PRO A 9 13.70 8.71 5.80
CA PRO A 9 12.48 8.53 6.58
C PRO A 9 11.44 9.60 6.21
N ASN A 10 10.18 9.21 6.23
CA ASN A 10 9.03 10.08 5.96
C ASN A 10 9.01 10.69 4.55
N GLN A 11 9.76 10.15 3.62
CA GLN A 11 9.71 10.58 2.23
C GLN A 11 8.55 9.89 1.51
N VAL A 12 7.73 10.69 0.81
CA VAL A 12 6.64 10.19 -0.02
C VAL A 12 7.19 9.87 -1.41
N HIS A 13 6.90 8.68 -1.90
CA HIS A 13 7.29 8.22 -3.23
C HIS A 13 6.05 8.07 -4.11
N LYS A 14 6.21 8.32 -5.40
CA LYS A 14 5.13 8.14 -6.36
C LYS A 14 5.26 6.78 -7.03
N PHE A 15 4.22 5.97 -6.94
CA PHE A 15 4.14 4.67 -7.57
C PHE A 15 3.11 4.69 -8.69
N GLU A 16 3.50 4.26 -9.88
CA GLU A 16 2.62 4.18 -11.04
C GLU A 16 2.22 2.72 -11.27
N PRO A 17 0.92 2.37 -11.11
CA PRO A 17 0.45 1.02 -11.41
C PRO A 17 0.59 0.66 -12.87
N LYS A 18 0.69 -0.62 -13.16
CA LYS A 18 0.77 -1.15 -14.52
C LYS A 18 -0.55 -0.99 -15.27
N GLY A 19 -0.48 -1.07 -16.59
CA GLY A 19 -1.68 -1.04 -17.43
C GLY A 19 -2.07 0.35 -17.91
N GLN A 20 -1.20 1.32 -17.79
CA GLN A 20 -1.48 2.70 -18.20
C GLN A 20 -0.65 3.16 -19.40
N GLU A 21 -0.14 2.22 -20.19
CA GLU A 21 0.74 2.53 -21.34
C GLU A 21 0.04 3.41 -22.38
N ASP A 22 -1.29 3.25 -22.51
CA ASP A 22 -2.08 4.02 -23.47
C ASP A 22 -2.47 5.41 -22.94
N THR A 23 -2.13 5.71 -21.70
CA THR A 23 -2.42 7.00 -21.09
C THR A 23 -1.16 7.87 -21.14
N ALA A 24 -1.34 9.15 -21.47
CA ALA A 24 -0.23 10.10 -21.45
C ALA A 24 0.41 10.16 -20.06
N GLU A 25 1.73 10.24 -20.00
CA GLU A 25 2.49 10.15 -18.76
C GLU A 25 2.02 11.16 -17.69
N ASP A 26 1.69 12.38 -18.10
CA ASP A 26 1.21 13.43 -17.19
C ASP A 26 -0.21 13.19 -16.68
N LYS A 27 -0.94 12.26 -17.28
CA LYS A 27 -2.32 11.90 -16.88
C LYS A 27 -2.42 10.53 -16.21
N ARG A 28 -1.32 9.82 -16.06
CA ARG A 28 -1.33 8.51 -15.43
C ARG A 28 -1.60 8.61 -13.95
N THR A 29 -2.39 7.67 -13.43
CA THR A 29 -2.65 7.57 -12.00
C THR A 29 -1.36 7.20 -11.28
N LYS A 30 -1.06 7.93 -10.22
CA LYS A 30 0.09 7.66 -9.35
C LYS A 30 -0.38 7.64 -7.90
N PHE A 31 0.13 6.70 -7.15
CA PHE A 31 -0.17 6.60 -5.72
C PHE A 31 1.02 7.13 -4.92
N LEU A 32 0.71 7.91 -3.91
CA LEU A 32 1.71 8.50 -3.03
C LEU A 32 1.90 7.56 -1.84
N VAL A 33 3.10 7.02 -1.69
CA VAL A 33 3.38 6.02 -0.64
C VAL A 33 4.61 6.43 0.16
N GLU A 34 4.59 6.05 1.45
CA GLU A 34 5.70 6.18 2.36
C GLU A 34 6.17 4.79 2.74
N PHE A 35 7.47 4.55 2.70
CA PHE A 35 8.00 3.23 3.03
C PHE A 35 7.92 2.98 4.53
N LEU A 36 7.62 1.73 4.89
CA LEU A 36 7.55 1.32 6.29
C LEU A 36 8.96 1.24 6.89
N ASP A 37 9.08 1.60 8.17
CA ASP A 37 10.33 1.36 8.87
C ASP A 37 10.50 -0.14 9.17
N VAL A 38 11.72 -0.53 9.52
CA VAL A 38 12.07 -1.94 9.72
C VAL A 38 11.26 -2.57 10.85
N ALA A 39 11.07 -1.85 11.95
CA ALA A 39 10.32 -2.36 13.11
C ALA A 39 8.85 -2.59 12.75
N LEU A 40 8.22 -1.64 12.03
CA LEU A 40 6.83 -1.76 11.62
C LEU A 40 6.64 -2.88 10.60
N SER A 41 7.56 -2.99 9.65
CA SER A 41 7.53 -4.05 8.64
C SER A 41 7.65 -5.43 9.29
N ALA A 42 8.56 -5.59 10.24
CA ALA A 42 8.72 -6.83 11.00
C ALA A 42 7.47 -7.17 11.81
N ASN A 43 6.86 -6.17 12.46
CA ASN A 43 5.65 -6.36 13.24
C ASN A 43 4.48 -6.85 12.36
N ILE A 44 4.32 -6.30 11.18
CA ILE A 44 3.29 -6.73 10.24
C ILE A 44 3.54 -8.19 9.80
N SER A 45 4.79 -8.51 9.48
CA SER A 45 5.17 -9.88 9.11
C SER A 45 4.91 -10.87 10.25
N ASP A 46 5.24 -10.51 11.49
CA ASP A 46 5.01 -11.35 12.66
C ASP A 46 3.52 -11.60 12.88
N GLN A 47 2.66 -10.63 12.64
CA GLN A 47 1.23 -10.81 12.73
C GLN A 47 0.69 -11.86 11.75
N VAL A 48 1.32 -11.98 10.60
CA VAL A 48 0.96 -13.01 9.62
C VAL A 48 1.36 -14.41 10.10
N TYR A 49 2.48 -14.54 10.80
CA TYR A 49 3.02 -15.83 11.23
C TYR A 49 2.54 -16.29 12.60
N THR A 50 2.12 -15.39 13.49
CA THR A 50 1.76 -15.73 14.87
C THR A 50 0.49 -16.54 15.00
N ALA A 51 -0.42 -16.44 14.07
CA ALA A 51 -1.66 -17.19 14.15
C ALA A 51 -1.50 -18.53 13.44
N LYS A 52 -0.59 -19.37 13.92
CA LYS A 52 -0.45 -20.75 13.43
C LYS A 52 -1.72 -21.50 13.76
N GLY A 53 -2.63 -21.53 12.81
CA GLY A 53 -3.91 -22.18 12.99
C GLY A 53 -4.07 -23.41 12.14
N PHE A 54 -5.12 -24.13 12.43
CA PHE A 54 -5.57 -25.26 11.64
C PHE A 54 -6.22 -24.76 10.35
N GLY A 55 -6.16 -25.52 9.26
CA GLY A 55 -6.70 -25.11 7.98
C GLY A 55 -5.75 -24.16 7.24
N ALA A 56 -4.49 -24.51 7.23
CA ALA A 56 -3.37 -23.66 6.84
C ALA A 56 -3.55 -22.85 5.55
N LYS A 57 -4.05 -23.46 4.47
CA LYS A 57 -4.14 -22.76 3.19
C LYS A 57 -5.12 -21.62 3.21
N ARG A 58 -6.30 -21.82 3.78
CA ARG A 58 -7.33 -20.78 3.85
C ARG A 58 -6.88 -19.64 4.76
N GLU A 59 -6.28 -19.98 5.88
CA GLU A 59 -5.76 -18.99 6.82
C GLU A 59 -4.59 -18.22 6.25
N GLU A 60 -3.70 -18.88 5.51
CA GLU A 60 -2.58 -18.21 4.83
C GLU A 60 -3.07 -17.17 3.84
N LEU A 61 -4.12 -17.45 3.06
CA LEU A 61 -4.71 -16.51 2.14
C LEU A 61 -5.33 -15.32 2.85
N LEU A 62 -6.04 -15.57 3.96
CA LEU A 62 -6.63 -14.51 4.77
C LEU A 62 -5.56 -13.63 5.40
N ARG A 63 -4.45 -14.22 5.84
CA ARG A 63 -3.34 -13.48 6.43
C ARG A 63 -2.58 -12.65 5.42
N ALA A 64 -2.38 -13.15 4.21
CA ALA A 64 -1.76 -12.38 3.15
C ALA A 64 -2.58 -11.14 2.83
N GLY A 65 -3.91 -11.28 2.77
CA GLY A 65 -4.82 -10.14 2.60
C GLY A 65 -4.77 -9.17 3.77
N THR A 66 -4.67 -9.69 4.99
CA THR A 66 -4.54 -8.86 6.20
C THR A 66 -3.21 -8.10 6.20
N GLN A 67 -2.13 -8.76 5.81
CA GLN A 67 -0.82 -8.10 5.69
C GLN A 67 -0.86 -6.96 4.69
N GLU A 68 -1.45 -7.20 3.52
CA GLU A 68 -1.65 -6.18 2.49
C GLU A 68 -2.41 -4.99 3.05
N LEU A 69 -3.49 -5.24 3.77
CA LEU A 69 -4.31 -4.20 4.38
C LEU A 69 -3.51 -3.35 5.36
N HIS A 70 -2.74 -3.99 6.23
CA HIS A 70 -1.89 -3.27 7.20
C HIS A 70 -0.83 -2.42 6.51
N ILE A 71 -0.20 -2.95 5.47
CA ILE A 71 0.79 -2.21 4.69
C ILE A 71 0.15 -0.97 4.09
N LEU A 72 -0.98 -1.12 3.41
CA LEU A 72 -1.65 -0.01 2.74
C LEU A 72 -2.16 1.05 3.70
N ARG A 73 -2.71 0.65 4.84
CA ARG A 73 -3.17 1.59 5.87
C ARG A 73 -2.05 2.49 6.37
N ARG A 74 -0.82 1.98 6.41
CA ARG A 74 0.34 2.71 6.94
C ARG A 74 1.12 3.47 5.88
N SER A 75 1.18 2.94 4.66
CA SER A 75 2.06 3.46 3.62
C SER A 75 1.36 4.42 2.67
N LEU A 76 0.07 4.23 2.38
CA LEU A 76 -0.62 5.05 1.39
C LEU A 76 -0.94 6.43 1.94
N LYS A 77 -0.53 7.47 1.21
CA LYS A 77 -0.68 8.87 1.63
C LYS A 77 -1.54 9.71 0.70
N GLY A 78 -1.92 9.18 -0.45
CA GLY A 78 -2.74 9.89 -1.40
C GLY A 78 -2.59 9.34 -2.80
N TRP A 79 -3.12 10.07 -3.77
CA TRP A 79 -2.97 9.73 -5.18
C TRP A 79 -3.06 10.98 -6.05
N GLU A 80 -2.63 10.83 -7.30
CA GLU A 80 -2.73 11.86 -8.33
C GLU A 80 -3.40 11.26 -9.56
N ASN A 81 -4.22 12.03 -10.26
CA ASN A 81 -4.84 11.62 -11.52
C ASN A 81 -5.66 10.34 -11.44
N PHE A 82 -6.26 10.06 -10.28
CA PHE A 82 -7.09 8.88 -10.10
C PHE A 82 -8.55 9.26 -10.39
N VAL A 83 -9.13 8.62 -11.40
CA VAL A 83 -10.48 8.93 -11.85
C VAL A 83 -11.34 7.67 -11.95
N TYR A 84 -12.65 7.85 -11.83
CA TYR A 84 -13.62 6.80 -12.14
C TYR A 84 -13.78 6.65 -13.65
N GLU A 85 -14.55 5.66 -14.10
CA GLU A 85 -14.79 5.43 -15.52
C GLU A 85 -15.44 6.62 -16.23
N ASP A 86 -16.24 7.40 -15.51
CA ASP A 86 -16.87 8.61 -16.04
C ASP A 86 -15.96 9.85 -16.01
N GLU A 87 -14.66 9.64 -15.74
CA GLU A 87 -13.65 10.68 -15.65
C GLU A 87 -13.79 11.63 -14.47
N THR A 88 -14.68 11.34 -13.53
CA THR A 88 -14.79 12.09 -12.27
C THR A 88 -13.61 11.74 -11.37
N GLU A 89 -13.01 12.73 -10.74
CA GLU A 89 -11.90 12.50 -9.82
C GLU A 89 -12.33 11.67 -8.61
N VAL A 90 -11.49 10.68 -8.26
CA VAL A 90 -11.66 9.91 -7.03
C VAL A 90 -11.11 10.74 -5.88
N GLU A 91 -11.97 11.09 -4.93
CA GLU A 91 -11.56 11.91 -3.79
C GLU A 91 -10.77 11.09 -2.78
N TRP A 92 -9.69 11.70 -2.30
CA TRP A 92 -8.92 11.17 -1.18
C TRP A 92 -9.51 11.71 0.12
N ASP A 93 -9.91 10.80 1.01
CA ASP A 93 -10.39 11.17 2.33
C ASP A 93 -9.19 11.25 3.28
N ASP A 94 -8.93 12.43 3.84
CA ASP A 94 -7.84 12.63 4.78
C ASP A 94 -8.16 11.94 6.11
N PRO A 95 -7.36 10.94 6.52
CA PRO A 95 -7.59 10.28 7.80
C PRO A 95 -7.33 11.18 9.01
N GLY A 96 -6.54 12.24 8.83
CA GLY A 96 -6.27 13.19 9.89
C GLY A 96 -5.54 12.56 11.06
N LYS A 97 -5.71 13.19 12.23
CA LYS A 97 -5.19 12.69 13.50
C LYS A 97 -6.36 12.26 14.37
N GLY A 98 -6.23 11.15 15.05
CA GLY A 98 -7.29 10.64 15.89
C GLY A 98 -6.94 9.26 16.41
N SER A 99 -7.95 8.56 16.95
CA SER A 99 -7.74 7.19 17.39
C SER A 99 -7.38 6.31 16.19
N LYS A 100 -6.63 5.25 16.46
CA LYS A 100 -6.23 4.27 15.47
C LYS A 100 -7.45 3.73 14.70
N ASP A 101 -8.55 3.47 15.40
CA ASP A 101 -9.77 2.94 14.78
C ASP A 101 -10.39 3.94 13.80
N LYS A 102 -10.41 5.21 14.13
CA LYS A 102 -10.95 6.26 13.27
C LYS A 102 -10.07 6.44 12.02
N VAL A 103 -8.76 6.48 12.20
CA VAL A 103 -7.81 6.59 11.10
C VAL A 103 -7.94 5.40 10.16
N ASN A 104 -8.01 4.18 10.71
CA ASN A 104 -8.15 2.97 9.91
C ASN A 104 -9.47 2.94 9.14
N ALA A 105 -10.56 3.40 9.74
CA ALA A 105 -11.86 3.45 9.07
C ALA A 105 -11.82 4.35 7.84
N VAL A 106 -11.19 5.52 7.95
CA VAL A 106 -11.03 6.44 6.82
C VAL A 106 -10.12 5.82 5.75
N MET A 107 -9.00 5.24 6.17
CA MET A 107 -8.09 4.58 5.23
C MET A 107 -8.78 3.43 4.50
N ASP A 108 -9.61 2.65 5.16
CA ASP A 108 -10.35 1.57 4.52
C ASP A 108 -11.30 2.10 3.45
N ARG A 109 -11.95 3.26 3.68
CA ARG A 109 -12.76 3.90 2.64
C ARG A 109 -11.92 4.26 1.42
N ASN A 110 -10.72 4.80 1.64
CA ASN A 110 -9.81 5.11 0.54
C ASN A 110 -9.40 3.83 -0.22
N LEU A 111 -9.03 2.79 0.50
CA LEU A 111 -8.60 1.53 -0.09
C LEU A 111 -9.69 0.85 -0.91
N ASN A 112 -10.95 0.99 -0.48
CA ASN A 112 -12.08 0.43 -1.21
C ASN A 112 -12.30 1.09 -2.58
N LYS A 113 -11.74 2.26 -2.80
CA LYS A 113 -11.81 2.96 -4.08
C LYS A 113 -10.77 2.47 -5.09
N ILE A 114 -9.79 1.70 -4.64
CA ILE A 114 -8.68 1.23 -5.46
C ILE A 114 -8.98 -0.18 -5.97
N PRO A 115 -8.80 -0.46 -7.28
CA PRO A 115 -8.96 -1.83 -7.77
C PRO A 115 -8.07 -2.82 -7.03
N PRO A 116 -8.53 -4.04 -6.75
CA PRO A 116 -7.75 -5.02 -5.98
C PRO A 116 -6.37 -5.31 -6.58
N GLU A 117 -6.26 -5.35 -7.90
CA GLU A 117 -4.97 -5.58 -8.57
C GLU A 117 -3.98 -4.47 -8.26
N TRP A 118 -4.42 -3.23 -8.28
CA TRP A 118 -3.58 -2.10 -7.95
C TRP A 118 -3.20 -2.07 -6.48
N ARG A 119 -4.12 -2.46 -5.59
CA ARG A 119 -3.78 -2.59 -4.16
C ARG A 119 -2.63 -3.57 -3.95
N GLY A 120 -2.69 -4.71 -4.63
CA GLY A 120 -1.62 -5.70 -4.59
C GLY A 120 -0.28 -5.14 -5.09
N GLU A 121 -0.30 -4.42 -6.21
CA GLU A 121 0.91 -3.81 -6.77
C GLU A 121 1.52 -2.77 -5.82
N ILE A 122 0.69 -1.94 -5.20
CA ILE A 122 1.15 -0.93 -4.24
C ILE A 122 1.80 -1.62 -3.03
N ALA A 123 1.14 -2.62 -2.48
CA ALA A 123 1.66 -3.35 -1.32
C ALA A 123 2.98 -4.04 -1.65
N ASP A 124 3.09 -4.64 -2.82
CA ASP A 124 4.33 -5.30 -3.27
C ASP A 124 5.47 -4.29 -3.45
N PHE A 125 5.17 -3.12 -4.00
CA PHE A 125 6.14 -2.06 -4.15
C PHE A 125 6.68 -1.60 -2.79
N VAL A 126 5.78 -1.35 -1.84
CA VAL A 126 6.16 -0.92 -0.49
C VAL A 126 6.95 -2.01 0.22
N ARG A 127 6.48 -3.25 0.14
CA ARG A 127 7.13 -4.41 0.77
C ARG A 127 8.53 -4.61 0.22
N GLY A 128 8.69 -4.49 -1.09
CA GLY A 128 9.99 -4.64 -1.74
C GLY A 128 11.01 -3.60 -1.32
N GLN A 129 10.57 -2.39 -0.95
CA GLN A 129 11.45 -1.31 -0.51
C GLN A 129 11.69 -1.32 1.00
N SER A 130 10.76 -1.89 1.76
CA SER A 130 10.80 -1.87 3.23
C SER A 130 11.38 -3.15 3.83
N SER A 131 11.42 -4.24 3.05
CA SER A 131 11.90 -5.54 3.53
C SER A 131 13.41 -5.59 3.59
N PRO A 132 14.00 -6.15 4.67
CA PRO A 132 15.44 -6.35 4.73
C PRO A 132 15.95 -7.48 3.83
N ASP A 133 15.08 -8.29 3.27
CA ASP A 133 15.40 -9.44 2.42
C ASP A 133 15.43 -9.10 0.93
N LEU A 134 15.82 -7.92 0.61
CA LEU A 134 15.97 -7.52 -0.79
C LEU A 134 17.19 -8.19 -1.40
N ASP A 135 16.96 -9.02 -2.35
CA ASP A 135 18.02 -9.61 -3.16
C ASP A 135 18.68 -8.58 -4.08
#